data_ad128ba1122c0cdbd49b0ea92ae9352b
#
_entry.id   ad128ba1122c0cdbd49b0ea92ae9352b
#
_cell.length_a   1.000
_cell.length_b   1.000
_cell.length_c   1.000
_cell.angle_alpha   90.00
_cell.angle_beta   90.00
_cell.angle_gamma   90.00
#
_symmetry.space_group_name_H-M   'P 1'
#
loop_
_entity.id
_entity.type
_entity.pdbx_description
1 polymer ?
#
loop_
_entity_poly.entity_id
_entity_poly.type
_entity_poly.pdbx_seq_one_letter_code
_entity_poly.pdbx_strand_id
1 'polypeptide(L)'
;MREAVIVSAVRTPIGSFNGSLSSHPATRLGSIVVGEALRRGNVGTAEVDEVILGNVLSAGLGQAPARQAALGAGLPQTVGCTTINKVCGSGLKAVMLAAQAIRLGEAEVVVAGGMESMSRAPYLLEKGRAGYRMGHGMVLDSLIKDGLWDVYNDFHMGCAAELCSEKSKISRQEQDKFAIMSYERAQAAQQRGDFKNEIVPVPLPLPGGRGSEGEGSVEEDEELKKFDAEKMRRLKPAFCEGGTVTAGNASSVSDGAAAVVVMERERALALGIKPLVRVVGYGSSAREPEWFTIAPVEAIAKLLKNCDCSVADVDLFEINEAFAASSIAVNRELGLDSEKVNVRGGAIALGHPIGASGARILTTLIHALVDMDKRRGVAALCIGGGEAVAMLAERYG
;
A
#
# COMPACT_ATOMS: atom_id res chain seq x y z
N MET A 1 2.68 -27.40 10.65
CA MET A 1 1.90 -26.19 10.29
C MET A 1 2.04 -26.04 8.78
N ARG A 2 0.95 -25.80 8.04
CA ARG A 2 1.01 -25.57 6.60
C ARG A 2 1.85 -24.34 6.27
N GLU A 3 2.52 -24.34 5.14
CA GLU A 3 3.37 -23.23 4.71
C GLU A 3 2.63 -22.34 3.72
N ALA A 4 2.56 -21.03 4.00
CA ALA A 4 1.98 -20.05 3.11
C ALA A 4 3.06 -19.50 2.18
N VAL A 5 2.83 -19.60 0.88
CA VAL A 5 3.69 -19.07 -0.17
C VAL A 5 2.93 -18.05 -1.03
N ILE A 6 3.64 -17.13 -1.66
CA ILE A 6 3.09 -16.20 -2.63
C ILE A 6 3.55 -16.62 -4.02
N VAL A 7 2.61 -16.89 -4.90
CA VAL A 7 2.87 -17.40 -6.25
C VAL A 7 2.75 -16.30 -7.31
N SER A 8 2.08 -15.19 -7.00
CA SER A 8 1.94 -14.04 -7.88
C SER A 8 1.80 -12.76 -7.06
N ALA A 9 2.33 -11.66 -7.57
CA ALA A 9 2.25 -10.33 -6.97
C ALA A 9 2.20 -9.28 -8.07
N VAL A 10 1.13 -8.45 -8.07
CA VAL A 10 0.91 -7.43 -9.10
C VAL A 10 0.30 -6.16 -8.48
N ARG A 11 0.46 -5.03 -9.19
CA ARG A 11 -0.15 -3.76 -8.85
C ARG A 11 -0.58 -2.98 -10.10
N THR A 12 -1.50 -2.07 -9.97
CA THR A 12 -1.70 -1.03 -10.99
C THR A 12 -0.52 -0.06 -10.99
N PRO A 13 -0.31 0.73 -12.05
CA PRO A 13 0.37 2.02 -11.87
C PRO A 13 -0.35 2.81 -10.80
N ILE A 14 0.33 3.74 -10.15
CA ILE A 14 -0.26 4.63 -9.16
C ILE A 14 -0.62 5.95 -9.83
N GLY A 15 -1.91 6.28 -9.80
CA GLY A 15 -2.45 7.54 -10.30
C GLY A 15 -2.32 8.65 -9.28
N SER A 16 -2.02 9.84 -9.74
CA SER A 16 -2.05 11.06 -8.92
C SER A 16 -3.48 11.41 -8.50
N PHE A 17 -3.60 12.22 -7.47
CA PHE A 17 -4.88 12.79 -7.06
C PHE A 17 -5.55 13.56 -8.23
N ASN A 18 -6.77 13.18 -8.58
CA ASN A 18 -7.51 13.67 -9.73
C ASN A 18 -6.76 13.47 -11.07
N GLY A 19 -5.85 12.48 -11.13
CA GLY A 19 -5.06 12.15 -12.30
C GLY A 19 -5.70 11.07 -13.18
N SER A 20 -4.85 10.33 -13.87
CA SER A 20 -5.24 9.38 -14.93
C SER A 20 -6.15 8.25 -14.46
N LEU A 21 -6.07 7.84 -13.18
CA LEU A 21 -6.90 6.78 -12.60
C LEU A 21 -8.16 7.29 -11.90
N SER A 22 -8.37 8.60 -11.79
CA SER A 22 -9.46 9.21 -11.03
C SER A 22 -10.87 8.83 -11.49
N SER A 23 -11.04 8.41 -12.74
CA SER A 23 -12.30 7.93 -13.28
C SER A 23 -12.66 6.51 -12.84
N HIS A 24 -11.69 5.72 -12.35
CA HIS A 24 -11.89 4.35 -11.93
C HIS A 24 -12.28 4.26 -10.45
N PRO A 25 -13.41 3.60 -10.09
CA PRO A 25 -13.68 3.29 -8.71
C PRO A 25 -12.66 2.26 -8.19
N ALA A 26 -12.39 2.28 -6.87
CA ALA A 26 -11.46 1.35 -6.24
C ALA A 26 -11.77 -0.13 -6.60
N THR A 27 -13.03 -0.49 -6.64
CA THR A 27 -13.48 -1.86 -6.99
C THR A 27 -13.09 -2.28 -8.41
N ARG A 28 -13.03 -1.33 -9.38
CA ARG A 28 -12.54 -1.62 -10.74
C ARG A 28 -11.02 -1.84 -10.75
N LEU A 29 -10.26 -0.99 -10.05
CA LEU A 29 -8.82 -1.17 -9.90
C LEU A 29 -8.50 -2.50 -9.21
N GLY A 30 -9.26 -2.84 -8.16
CA GLY A 30 -9.19 -4.14 -7.48
C GLY A 30 -9.48 -5.32 -8.40
N SER A 31 -10.52 -5.21 -9.24
CA SER A 31 -10.87 -6.25 -10.22
C SER A 31 -9.72 -6.53 -11.20
N ILE A 32 -9.06 -5.49 -11.70
CA ILE A 32 -7.93 -5.61 -12.62
C ILE A 32 -6.78 -6.39 -11.98
N VAL A 33 -6.36 -6.01 -10.77
CA VAL A 33 -5.23 -6.68 -10.11
C VAL A 33 -5.56 -8.09 -9.63
N VAL A 34 -6.80 -8.36 -9.19
CA VAL A 34 -7.24 -9.71 -8.83
C VAL A 34 -7.18 -10.64 -10.04
N GLY A 35 -7.76 -10.22 -11.16
CA GLY A 35 -7.74 -11.02 -12.40
C GLY A 35 -6.32 -11.27 -12.92
N GLU A 36 -5.50 -10.24 -12.93
CA GLU A 36 -4.13 -10.35 -13.43
C GLU A 36 -3.20 -11.14 -12.48
N ALA A 37 -3.41 -11.04 -11.15
CA ALA A 37 -2.67 -11.85 -10.18
C ALA A 37 -2.92 -13.35 -10.41
N LEU A 38 -4.15 -13.75 -10.63
CA LEU A 38 -4.52 -15.14 -10.97
C LEU A 38 -3.93 -15.55 -12.31
N ARG A 39 -4.04 -14.73 -13.34
CA ARG A 39 -3.50 -15.00 -14.67
C ARG A 39 -1.98 -15.21 -14.65
N ARG A 40 -1.23 -14.30 -14.02
CA ARG A 40 0.24 -14.40 -13.90
C ARG A 40 0.68 -15.56 -12.99
N GLY A 41 -0.13 -15.85 -11.96
CA GLY A 41 0.10 -16.99 -11.08
C GLY A 41 -0.27 -18.35 -11.70
N ASN A 42 -0.85 -18.36 -12.92
CA ASN A 42 -1.41 -19.54 -13.55
C ASN A 42 -2.39 -20.30 -12.63
N VAL A 43 -3.24 -19.55 -11.92
CA VAL A 43 -4.24 -20.07 -10.98
C VAL A 43 -5.62 -19.90 -11.58
N GLY A 44 -6.36 -21.00 -11.69
CA GLY A 44 -7.74 -20.99 -12.17
C GLY A 44 -8.66 -20.26 -11.17
N THR A 45 -9.65 -19.52 -11.67
CA THR A 45 -10.60 -18.81 -10.80
C THR A 45 -11.40 -19.74 -9.89
N ALA A 46 -11.60 -20.99 -10.29
CA ALA A 46 -12.29 -22.03 -9.51
C ALA A 46 -11.44 -22.59 -8.35
N GLU A 47 -10.13 -22.33 -8.35
CA GLU A 47 -9.21 -22.76 -7.29
C GLU A 47 -9.23 -21.82 -6.06
N VAL A 48 -9.83 -20.63 -6.19
CA VAL A 48 -9.79 -19.60 -5.16
C VAL A 48 -10.85 -19.86 -4.09
N ASP A 49 -10.42 -20.00 -2.86
CA ASP A 49 -11.29 -20.19 -1.69
C ASP A 49 -11.84 -18.87 -1.19
N GLU A 50 -10.99 -17.84 -1.11
CA GLU A 50 -11.37 -16.54 -0.55
C GLU A 50 -10.61 -15.38 -1.23
N VAL A 51 -11.25 -14.19 -1.22
CA VAL A 51 -10.65 -12.91 -1.60
C VAL A 51 -10.69 -11.94 -0.43
N ILE A 52 -9.54 -11.44 0.02
CA ILE A 52 -9.44 -10.48 1.12
C ILE A 52 -8.78 -9.19 0.60
N LEU A 53 -9.54 -8.09 0.52
CA LEU A 53 -9.02 -6.82 0.03
C LEU A 53 -9.19 -5.69 1.04
N GLY A 54 -8.11 -4.92 1.23
CA GLY A 54 -8.13 -3.67 1.96
C GLY A 54 -8.81 -2.56 1.16
N ASN A 55 -9.65 -1.76 1.83
CA ASN A 55 -10.20 -0.53 1.31
C ASN A 55 -10.60 0.37 2.47
N VAL A 56 -10.18 1.62 2.48
CA VAL A 56 -10.38 2.56 3.59
C VAL A 56 -11.53 3.51 3.28
N LEU A 57 -11.49 4.18 2.15
CA LEU A 57 -12.47 5.18 1.73
C LEU A 57 -13.61 4.51 0.94
N SER A 58 -14.41 3.71 1.64
CA SER A 58 -15.42 2.85 1.03
C SER A 58 -16.79 3.53 0.83
N ALA A 59 -16.97 4.76 1.32
CA ALA A 59 -18.24 5.47 1.17
C ALA A 59 -18.61 5.66 -0.30
N GLY A 60 -19.83 5.29 -0.68
CA GLY A 60 -20.33 5.41 -2.06
C GLY A 60 -19.91 4.30 -3.01
N LEU A 61 -19.07 3.34 -2.61
CA LEU A 61 -18.66 2.20 -3.46
C LEU A 61 -19.74 1.11 -3.57
N GLY A 62 -20.76 1.15 -2.73
CA GLY A 62 -21.76 0.09 -2.64
C GLY A 62 -21.34 -1.00 -1.65
N GLN A 63 -22.13 -2.10 -1.62
CA GLN A 63 -21.89 -3.19 -0.68
C GLN A 63 -20.66 -4.02 -1.05
N ALA A 64 -19.91 -4.48 -0.03
CA ALA A 64 -18.86 -5.47 -0.14
C ALA A 64 -17.84 -5.19 -1.28
N PRO A 65 -17.04 -4.11 -1.19
CA PRO A 65 -16.13 -3.71 -2.27
C PRO A 65 -15.20 -4.85 -2.75
N ALA A 66 -14.65 -5.68 -1.85
CA ALA A 66 -13.82 -6.84 -2.25
C ALA A 66 -14.61 -7.85 -3.09
N ARG A 67 -15.89 -8.06 -2.79
CA ARG A 67 -16.74 -8.94 -3.59
C ARG A 67 -17.01 -8.38 -4.99
N GLN A 68 -17.22 -7.06 -5.08
CA GLN A 68 -17.36 -6.41 -6.39
C GLN A 68 -16.10 -6.60 -7.23
N ALA A 69 -14.92 -6.42 -6.62
CA ALA A 69 -13.64 -6.64 -7.29
C ALA A 69 -13.46 -8.11 -7.74
N ALA A 70 -13.78 -9.07 -6.88
CA ALA A 70 -13.68 -10.49 -7.18
C ALA A 70 -14.60 -10.91 -8.35
N LEU A 71 -15.87 -10.54 -8.29
CA LEU A 71 -16.82 -10.87 -9.37
C LEU A 71 -16.49 -10.15 -10.67
N GLY A 72 -16.03 -8.88 -10.59
CA GLY A 72 -15.53 -8.13 -11.75
C GLY A 72 -14.27 -8.74 -12.38
N ALA A 73 -13.49 -9.48 -11.62
CA ALA A 73 -12.33 -10.26 -12.11
C ALA A 73 -12.71 -11.63 -12.68
N GLY A 74 -13.99 -11.99 -12.67
CA GLY A 74 -14.49 -13.26 -13.22
C GLY A 74 -14.41 -14.45 -12.27
N LEU A 75 -14.27 -14.22 -10.94
CA LEU A 75 -14.33 -15.30 -9.97
C LEU A 75 -15.77 -15.84 -9.84
N PRO A 76 -15.93 -17.13 -9.47
CA PRO A 76 -17.24 -17.72 -9.23
C PRO A 76 -18.00 -17.01 -8.11
N GLN A 77 -19.33 -17.00 -8.20
CA GLN A 77 -20.18 -16.41 -7.15
C GLN A 77 -20.12 -17.15 -5.80
N THR A 78 -19.56 -18.34 -5.80
CA THR A 78 -19.36 -19.18 -4.61
C THR A 78 -18.15 -18.78 -3.77
N VAL A 79 -17.23 -17.96 -4.30
CA VAL A 79 -16.03 -17.51 -3.58
C VAL A 79 -16.40 -16.53 -2.46
N GLY A 80 -15.92 -16.80 -1.24
CA GLY A 80 -16.02 -15.89 -0.11
C GLY A 80 -15.21 -14.61 -0.33
N CYS A 81 -15.71 -13.45 0.12
CA CYS A 81 -14.99 -12.19 -0.06
C CYS A 81 -15.09 -11.31 1.18
N THR A 82 -13.95 -10.81 1.65
CA THR A 82 -13.86 -9.96 2.84
C THR A 82 -13.21 -8.62 2.49
N THR A 83 -13.89 -7.51 2.82
CA THR A 83 -13.28 -6.18 2.78
C THR A 83 -12.81 -5.80 4.17
N ILE A 84 -11.56 -5.39 4.32
CA ILE A 84 -11.00 -4.97 5.60
C ILE A 84 -10.53 -3.52 5.58
N ASN A 85 -10.60 -2.87 6.72
CA ASN A 85 -10.02 -1.55 6.95
C ASN A 85 -9.10 -1.60 8.17
N LYS A 86 -7.82 -1.39 7.94
CA LYS A 86 -6.78 -1.13 8.93
C LYS A 86 -5.97 0.08 8.49
N VAL A 87 -6.66 1.11 8.01
CA VAL A 87 -6.09 2.32 7.44
C VAL A 87 -4.96 1.98 6.45
N CYS A 88 -3.79 2.62 6.52
CA CYS A 88 -2.66 2.38 5.61
C CYS A 88 -2.19 0.90 5.57
N GLY A 89 -2.40 0.16 6.66
CA GLY A 89 -2.01 -1.25 6.80
C GLY A 89 -2.94 -2.26 6.14
N SER A 90 -4.09 -1.84 5.59
CA SER A 90 -5.14 -2.74 5.12
C SER A 90 -4.64 -3.79 4.13
N GLY A 91 -3.90 -3.40 3.10
CA GLY A 91 -3.41 -4.33 2.08
C GLY A 91 -2.45 -5.38 2.63
N LEU A 92 -1.50 -5.01 3.49
CA LEU A 92 -0.59 -5.98 4.10
C LEU A 92 -1.30 -6.85 5.14
N LYS A 93 -2.27 -6.28 5.89
CA LYS A 93 -3.10 -7.03 6.82
C LYS A 93 -3.96 -8.08 6.10
N ALA A 94 -4.47 -7.78 4.91
CA ALA A 94 -5.15 -8.77 4.07
C ALA A 94 -4.26 -9.98 3.76
N VAL A 95 -3.00 -9.75 3.40
CA VAL A 95 -2.03 -10.83 3.15
C VAL A 95 -1.70 -11.60 4.43
N MET A 96 -1.61 -10.91 5.59
CA MET A 96 -1.42 -11.58 6.88
C MET A 96 -2.60 -12.51 7.22
N LEU A 97 -3.84 -12.08 6.97
CA LEU A 97 -5.04 -12.90 7.18
C LEU A 97 -5.08 -14.10 6.23
N ALA A 98 -4.75 -13.90 4.95
CA ALA A 98 -4.61 -14.98 3.99
C ALA A 98 -3.58 -16.03 4.45
N ALA A 99 -2.39 -15.59 4.88
CA ALA A 99 -1.38 -16.49 5.40
C ALA A 99 -1.82 -17.23 6.68
N GLN A 100 -2.68 -16.61 7.52
CA GLN A 100 -3.28 -17.26 8.69
C GLN A 100 -4.27 -18.35 8.26
N ALA A 101 -5.19 -18.05 7.35
CA ALA A 101 -6.16 -19.03 6.84
C ALA A 101 -5.46 -20.27 6.24
N ILE A 102 -4.41 -20.05 5.42
CA ILE A 102 -3.58 -21.12 4.87
C ILE A 102 -2.94 -21.97 5.99
N ARG A 103 -2.29 -21.33 6.96
CA ARG A 103 -1.59 -22.02 8.05
C ARG A 103 -2.51 -22.83 8.96
N LEU A 104 -3.74 -22.36 9.14
CA LEU A 104 -4.78 -23.05 9.92
C LEU A 104 -5.48 -24.15 9.12
N GLY A 105 -5.32 -24.17 7.80
CA GLY A 105 -5.98 -25.13 6.91
C GLY A 105 -7.42 -24.79 6.60
N GLU A 106 -7.83 -23.53 6.78
CA GLU A 106 -9.15 -23.02 6.45
C GLU A 106 -9.30 -22.71 4.94
N ALA A 107 -8.17 -22.45 4.27
CA ALA A 107 -8.08 -22.21 2.82
C ALA A 107 -6.77 -22.80 2.27
N GLU A 108 -6.75 -23.05 0.96
CA GLU A 108 -5.56 -23.45 0.22
C GLU A 108 -5.10 -22.38 -0.77
N VAL A 109 -6.01 -21.55 -1.29
CA VAL A 109 -5.74 -20.46 -2.24
C VAL A 109 -6.53 -19.20 -1.87
N VAL A 110 -5.83 -18.14 -1.54
CA VAL A 110 -6.45 -16.85 -1.18
C VAL A 110 -5.85 -15.73 -2.03
N VAL A 111 -6.69 -14.93 -2.66
CA VAL A 111 -6.25 -13.68 -3.28
C VAL A 111 -6.34 -12.57 -2.21
N ALA A 112 -5.21 -11.94 -1.90
CA ALA A 112 -5.14 -10.92 -0.88
C ALA A 112 -4.48 -9.64 -1.41
N GLY A 113 -4.94 -8.49 -0.93
CA GLY A 113 -4.37 -7.23 -1.39
C GLY A 113 -5.13 -6.02 -0.89
N GLY A 114 -5.19 -4.99 -1.72
CA GLY A 114 -5.96 -3.79 -1.41
C GLY A 114 -6.16 -2.88 -2.62
N MET A 115 -7.11 -2.00 -2.50
CA MET A 115 -7.53 -1.08 -3.54
C MET A 115 -7.97 0.24 -2.91
N GLU A 116 -7.66 1.35 -3.57
CA GLU A 116 -8.10 2.67 -3.13
C GLU A 116 -8.27 3.61 -4.32
N SER A 117 -9.28 4.45 -4.27
CA SER A 117 -9.43 5.59 -5.17
C SER A 117 -9.71 6.83 -4.32
N MET A 118 -8.63 7.48 -3.88
CA MET A 118 -8.74 8.64 -3.00
C MET A 118 -9.34 9.84 -3.74
N SER A 119 -9.17 9.89 -5.07
CA SER A 119 -9.80 10.89 -5.94
C SER A 119 -11.32 10.80 -5.95
N ARG A 120 -11.90 9.67 -5.58
CA ARG A 120 -13.35 9.44 -5.57
C ARG A 120 -13.97 9.42 -4.18
N ALA A 121 -13.21 9.77 -3.16
CA ALA A 121 -13.75 9.91 -1.81
C ALA A 121 -14.84 11.01 -1.79
N PRO A 122 -16.07 10.70 -1.35
CA PRO A 122 -17.15 11.66 -1.39
C PRO A 122 -17.07 12.68 -0.26
N TYR A 123 -17.72 13.83 -0.44
CA TYR A 123 -18.01 14.74 0.64
C TYR A 123 -19.25 14.28 1.42
N LEU A 124 -19.27 14.50 2.73
CA LEU A 124 -20.29 14.05 3.65
C LEU A 124 -21.12 15.22 4.19
N LEU A 125 -22.41 15.00 4.27
CA LEU A 125 -23.37 15.88 4.96
C LEU A 125 -23.86 15.17 6.23
N GLU A 126 -23.22 15.40 7.38
CA GLU A 126 -23.51 14.66 8.63
C GLU A 126 -24.98 14.76 9.05
N LYS A 127 -25.58 15.94 8.92
CA LYS A 127 -26.97 16.18 9.26
C LYS A 127 -27.95 15.92 8.09
N GLY A 128 -27.48 15.40 6.95
CA GLY A 128 -28.30 15.19 5.76
C GLY A 128 -29.52 14.32 6.02
N ARG A 129 -29.40 13.28 6.85
CA ARG A 129 -30.50 12.37 7.20
C ARG A 129 -31.51 13.00 8.15
N ALA A 130 -31.06 13.78 9.12
CA ALA A 130 -31.94 14.47 10.09
C ALA A 130 -32.47 15.83 9.57
N GLY A 131 -31.80 16.39 8.54
CA GLY A 131 -32.12 17.66 7.91
C GLY A 131 -31.38 18.87 8.49
N TYR A 132 -31.17 19.86 7.62
CA TYR A 132 -30.67 21.19 7.96
C TYR A 132 -31.87 22.13 8.02
N ARG A 133 -32.31 22.46 9.22
CA ARG A 133 -33.56 23.24 9.40
C ARG A 133 -33.35 24.73 9.12
N MET A 134 -32.36 25.35 9.74
CA MET A 134 -32.07 26.79 9.63
C MET A 134 -30.60 27.05 9.89
N GLY A 135 -30.00 27.99 9.15
CA GLY A 135 -28.57 28.35 9.21
C GLY A 135 -27.72 27.54 8.23
N HIS A 136 -26.42 27.81 8.27
CA HIS A 136 -25.45 27.16 7.37
C HIS A 136 -25.16 25.72 7.79
N GLY A 137 -24.84 24.86 6.82
CA GLY A 137 -24.32 23.51 7.02
C GLY A 137 -22.88 23.38 6.55
N MET A 138 -22.14 22.46 7.16
CA MET A 138 -20.77 22.13 6.77
C MET A 138 -20.77 20.84 5.94
N VAL A 139 -19.90 20.79 4.92
CA VAL A 139 -19.61 19.60 4.13
C VAL A 139 -18.23 19.11 4.54
N LEU A 140 -18.12 17.84 4.91
CA LEU A 140 -16.87 17.22 5.35
C LEU A 140 -16.25 16.42 4.20
N ASP A 141 -14.97 16.57 3.99
CA ASP A 141 -14.19 15.73 3.07
C ASP A 141 -13.89 14.38 3.74
N SER A 142 -14.47 13.28 3.23
CA SER A 142 -14.27 11.95 3.78
C SER A 142 -12.84 11.44 3.59
N LEU A 143 -12.12 11.93 2.59
CA LEU A 143 -10.71 11.62 2.40
C LEU A 143 -9.88 12.08 3.61
N ILE A 144 -10.12 13.30 4.07
CA ILE A 144 -9.45 13.84 5.25
C ILE A 144 -9.99 13.17 6.51
N LYS A 145 -11.32 13.17 6.69
CA LYS A 145 -11.96 12.73 7.94
C LYS A 145 -11.68 11.27 8.27
N ASP A 146 -11.75 10.38 7.28
CA ASP A 146 -11.66 8.94 7.48
C ASP A 146 -10.26 8.39 7.16
N GLY A 147 -9.45 9.12 6.38
CA GLY A 147 -8.14 8.66 5.92
C GLY A 147 -6.93 9.36 6.52
N LEU A 148 -7.03 10.67 6.81
CA LEU A 148 -5.87 11.52 7.10
C LEU A 148 -5.97 12.32 8.40
N TRP A 149 -6.98 12.10 9.22
CA TRP A 149 -7.22 12.82 10.46
C TRP A 149 -6.96 11.96 11.70
N ASP A 150 -6.16 12.44 12.62
CA ASP A 150 -6.04 11.85 13.95
C ASP A 150 -7.24 12.30 14.81
N VAL A 151 -8.16 11.38 15.03
CA VAL A 151 -9.39 11.66 15.79
C VAL A 151 -9.16 11.76 17.30
N TYR A 152 -8.01 11.28 17.79
CA TYR A 152 -7.67 11.31 19.23
C TYR A 152 -7.05 12.64 19.62
N ASN A 153 -6.21 13.22 18.76
CA ASN A 153 -5.49 14.44 18.98
C ASN A 153 -6.04 15.63 18.19
N ASP A 154 -7.08 15.39 17.36
CA ASP A 154 -7.79 16.39 16.55
C ASP A 154 -6.89 17.20 15.62
N PHE A 155 -6.02 16.50 14.87
CA PHE A 155 -5.16 17.10 13.86
C PHE A 155 -4.91 16.21 12.64
N HIS A 156 -4.39 16.81 11.56
CA HIS A 156 -4.01 16.09 10.35
C HIS A 156 -2.75 15.23 10.57
N MET A 157 -2.66 14.06 9.89
CA MET A 157 -1.50 13.15 9.98
C MET A 157 -0.16 13.86 9.73
N GLY A 158 -0.14 14.93 8.92
CA GLY A 158 1.06 15.74 8.71
C GLY A 158 1.55 16.48 9.96
N CYS A 159 0.67 16.83 10.90
CA CYS A 159 1.06 17.40 12.18
C CYS A 159 1.81 16.37 13.05
N ALA A 160 1.40 15.11 13.04
CA ALA A 160 2.16 14.04 13.69
C ALA A 160 3.55 13.82 13.04
N ALA A 161 3.68 14.04 11.72
CA ALA A 161 4.98 14.03 11.06
C ALA A 161 5.88 15.20 11.51
N GLU A 162 5.32 16.38 11.78
CA GLU A 162 6.07 17.49 12.39
C GLU A 162 6.54 17.15 13.81
N LEU A 163 5.66 16.54 14.65
CA LEU A 163 6.06 16.04 15.97
C LEU A 163 7.21 15.03 15.88
N CYS A 164 7.18 14.14 14.89
CA CYS A 164 8.25 13.19 14.62
C CYS A 164 9.56 13.91 14.23
N SER A 165 9.48 14.90 13.34
CA SER A 165 10.62 15.73 12.93
C SER A 165 11.28 16.41 14.12
N GLU A 166 10.49 17.04 14.99
CA GLU A 166 10.97 17.73 16.18
C GLU A 166 11.63 16.74 17.16
N LYS A 167 10.94 15.66 17.53
CA LYS A 167 11.44 14.64 18.47
C LYS A 167 12.72 13.99 17.98
N SER A 168 12.79 13.65 16.71
CA SER A 168 13.94 12.96 16.11
C SER A 168 15.01 13.92 15.59
N LYS A 169 14.81 15.23 15.75
CA LYS A 169 15.71 16.30 15.28
C LYS A 169 16.05 16.16 13.79
N ILE A 170 15.03 15.94 12.98
CA ILE A 170 15.16 15.76 11.52
C ILE A 170 14.87 17.11 10.86
N SER A 171 15.87 17.67 10.21
CA SER A 171 15.77 18.96 9.54
C SER A 171 14.96 18.87 8.23
N ARG A 172 14.44 20.01 7.77
CA ARG A 172 13.83 20.15 6.45
C ARG A 172 14.76 19.68 5.33
N GLN A 173 16.03 19.99 5.41
CA GLN A 173 17.02 19.63 4.40
C GLN A 173 17.22 18.11 4.32
N GLU A 174 17.22 17.40 5.45
CA GLU A 174 17.30 15.94 5.48
C GLU A 174 16.06 15.31 4.88
N GLN A 175 14.88 15.84 5.16
CA GLN A 175 13.61 15.37 4.59
C GLN A 175 13.59 15.56 3.07
N ASP A 176 13.96 16.73 2.58
CA ASP A 176 14.01 17.01 1.14
C ASP A 176 15.06 16.13 0.43
N LYS A 177 16.23 15.91 1.04
CA LYS A 177 17.27 15.01 0.51
C LYS A 177 16.74 13.57 0.41
N PHE A 178 16.04 13.09 1.45
CA PHE A 178 15.44 11.76 1.44
C PHE A 178 14.38 11.64 0.34
N ALA A 179 13.51 12.63 0.20
CA ALA A 179 12.48 12.64 -0.83
C ALA A 179 13.08 12.64 -2.24
N ILE A 180 14.09 13.49 -2.50
CA ILE A 180 14.81 13.51 -3.79
C ILE A 180 15.41 12.14 -4.09
N MET A 181 16.06 11.50 -3.12
CA MET A 181 16.61 10.14 -3.28
C MET A 181 15.53 9.12 -3.64
N SER A 182 14.34 9.19 -3.03
CA SER A 182 13.21 8.32 -3.36
C SER A 182 12.79 8.48 -4.82
N TYR A 183 12.64 9.72 -5.30
CA TYR A 183 12.33 10.01 -6.71
C TYR A 183 13.42 9.52 -7.67
N GLU A 184 14.69 9.80 -7.38
CA GLU A 184 15.82 9.37 -8.22
C GLU A 184 15.87 7.85 -8.34
N ARG A 185 15.67 7.12 -7.24
CA ARG A 185 15.59 5.65 -7.24
C ARG A 185 14.42 5.14 -8.07
N ALA A 186 13.22 5.73 -7.91
CA ALA A 186 12.03 5.32 -8.63
C ALA A 186 12.14 5.59 -10.14
N GLN A 187 12.65 6.76 -10.54
CA GLN A 187 12.93 7.08 -11.95
C GLN A 187 13.96 6.15 -12.55
N ALA A 188 15.04 5.85 -11.84
CA ALA A 188 16.06 4.90 -12.29
C ALA A 188 15.48 3.48 -12.43
N ALA A 189 14.65 3.03 -11.49
CA ALA A 189 13.97 1.74 -11.56
C ALA A 189 13.01 1.67 -12.76
N GLN A 190 12.23 2.73 -13.01
CA GLN A 190 11.36 2.83 -14.18
C GLN A 190 12.16 2.76 -15.49
N GLN A 191 13.27 3.50 -15.60
CA GLN A 191 14.12 3.50 -16.78
C GLN A 191 14.76 2.12 -17.06
N ARG A 192 15.15 1.38 -16.02
CA ARG A 192 15.65 0.00 -16.16
C ARG A 192 14.53 -1.01 -16.48
N GLY A 193 13.26 -0.62 -16.32
CA GLY A 193 12.13 -1.51 -16.51
C GLY A 193 11.85 -2.44 -15.32
N ASP A 194 12.36 -2.12 -14.12
CA ASP A 194 12.22 -2.94 -12.91
C ASP A 194 10.75 -3.12 -12.47
N PHE A 195 9.85 -2.23 -12.90
CA PHE A 195 8.43 -2.30 -12.59
C PHE A 195 7.59 -3.11 -13.59
N LYS A 196 8.16 -3.56 -14.73
CA LYS A 196 7.39 -4.23 -15.79
C LYS A 196 6.69 -5.51 -15.32
N ASN A 197 7.36 -6.26 -14.44
CA ASN A 197 6.83 -7.52 -13.93
C ASN A 197 5.79 -7.33 -12.80
N GLU A 198 5.70 -6.16 -12.20
CA GLU A 198 4.73 -5.88 -11.14
C GLU A 198 3.54 -5.05 -11.62
N ILE A 199 3.73 -4.15 -12.58
CA ILE A 199 2.66 -3.26 -13.08
C ILE A 199 1.73 -4.02 -14.02
N VAL A 200 0.44 -3.74 -13.84
CA VAL A 200 -0.67 -4.16 -14.72
C VAL A 200 -1.21 -2.91 -15.40
N PRO A 201 -1.19 -2.84 -16.74
CA PRO A 201 -1.82 -1.73 -17.46
C PRO A 201 -3.30 -1.56 -17.08
N VAL A 202 -3.70 -0.32 -16.83
CA VAL A 202 -5.10 0.01 -16.54
C VAL A 202 -5.71 0.65 -17.78
N PRO A 203 -6.70 0.03 -18.42
CA PRO A 203 -7.36 0.60 -19.60
C PRO A 203 -8.01 1.95 -19.28
N LEU A 204 -7.89 2.91 -20.17
CA LEU A 204 -8.61 4.19 -20.06
C LEU A 204 -10.10 3.98 -20.35
N PRO A 205 -11.01 4.65 -19.63
CA PRO A 205 -12.43 4.60 -19.95
C PRO A 205 -12.73 5.34 -21.24
N LEU A 206 -13.74 4.90 -22.01
CA LEU A 206 -14.25 5.68 -23.14
C LEU A 206 -14.83 7.02 -22.66
N PRO A 207 -14.61 8.12 -23.38
CA PRO A 207 -15.25 9.39 -23.07
C PRO A 207 -16.79 9.23 -23.05
N GLY A 208 -17.41 9.47 -21.87
CA GLY A 208 -18.85 9.37 -21.69
C GLY A 208 -19.42 7.95 -21.61
N GLY A 209 -18.59 6.90 -21.60
CA GLY A 209 -19.01 5.50 -21.60
C GLY A 209 -19.22 4.91 -20.20
N ARG A 210 -20.34 4.23 -19.97
CA ARG A 210 -20.56 3.42 -18.78
C ARG A 210 -19.88 2.06 -18.98
N GLY A 211 -18.61 1.92 -18.53
CA GLY A 211 -17.95 0.63 -18.39
C GLY A 211 -17.32 0.00 -19.63
N SER A 212 -17.27 0.69 -20.76
CA SER A 212 -16.50 0.26 -21.93
C SER A 212 -15.07 0.80 -21.86
N GLU A 213 -14.10 -0.03 -22.26
CA GLU A 213 -12.67 0.35 -22.32
C GLU A 213 -12.41 1.17 -23.59
N GLY A 214 -11.65 2.28 -23.44
CA GLY A 214 -11.19 3.13 -24.54
C GLY A 214 -9.88 2.64 -25.15
N GLU A 215 -9.43 3.29 -26.21
CA GLU A 215 -8.08 3.09 -26.74
C GLU A 215 -7.04 3.67 -25.79
N GLY A 216 -6.02 2.86 -25.41
CA GLY A 216 -4.93 3.23 -24.54
C GLY A 216 -5.05 2.73 -23.10
N SER A 217 -3.94 2.78 -22.40
CA SER A 217 -3.79 2.34 -21.00
C SER A 217 -2.85 3.25 -20.23
N VAL A 218 -3.01 3.26 -18.90
CA VAL A 218 -2.03 3.82 -17.97
C VAL A 218 -1.08 2.69 -17.60
N GLU A 219 0.22 2.87 -17.83
CA GLU A 219 1.25 1.82 -17.69
C GLU A 219 2.39 2.21 -16.75
N GLU A 220 2.44 3.47 -16.33
CA GLU A 220 3.52 4.02 -15.51
C GLU A 220 2.97 4.81 -14.32
N ASP A 221 3.74 4.84 -13.23
CA ASP A 221 3.45 5.65 -12.06
C ASP A 221 3.48 7.14 -12.41
N GLU A 222 2.40 7.85 -12.12
CA GLU A 222 2.16 9.18 -12.66
C GLU A 222 2.98 10.28 -11.99
N GLU A 223 3.26 10.16 -10.68
CA GLU A 223 3.98 11.18 -9.91
C GLU A 223 5.44 11.35 -10.37
N LEU A 224 6.07 10.31 -10.91
CA LEU A 224 7.47 10.37 -11.36
C LEU A 224 7.71 11.41 -12.47
N LYS A 225 6.67 11.70 -13.28
CA LYS A 225 6.74 12.69 -14.37
C LYS A 225 6.68 14.13 -13.88
N LYS A 226 6.25 14.35 -12.63
CA LYS A 226 6.06 15.67 -12.03
C LYS A 226 7.25 16.14 -11.20
N PHE A 227 8.25 15.28 -11.02
CA PHE A 227 9.38 15.54 -10.15
C PHE A 227 10.25 16.70 -10.64
N ASP A 228 10.47 17.67 -9.76
CA ASP A 228 11.36 18.82 -9.93
C ASP A 228 12.01 19.13 -8.56
N ALA A 229 13.30 18.78 -8.44
CA ALA A 229 14.05 18.93 -7.19
C ALA A 229 14.17 20.39 -6.73
N GLU A 230 14.31 21.35 -7.66
CA GLU A 230 14.43 22.78 -7.33
C GLU A 230 13.10 23.34 -6.84
N LYS A 231 12.00 22.95 -7.47
CA LYS A 231 10.64 23.29 -7.03
C LYS A 231 10.35 22.70 -5.66
N MET A 232 10.73 21.44 -5.41
CA MET A 232 10.53 20.75 -4.13
C MET A 232 11.19 21.52 -2.98
N ARG A 233 12.44 21.97 -3.12
CA ARG A 233 13.16 22.73 -2.10
C ARG A 233 12.51 24.07 -1.74
N ARG A 234 11.71 24.65 -2.65
CA ARG A 234 11.01 25.94 -2.45
C ARG A 234 9.61 25.82 -1.88
N LEU A 235 9.10 24.58 -1.70
CA LEU A 235 7.76 24.36 -1.15
C LEU A 235 7.66 24.89 0.28
N LYS A 236 6.53 25.51 0.58
CA LYS A 236 6.22 25.94 1.94
C LYS A 236 5.77 24.74 2.79
N PRO A 237 5.95 24.78 4.11
CA PRO A 237 5.32 23.82 5.02
C PRO A 237 3.81 23.72 4.75
N ALA A 238 3.29 22.49 4.80
CA ALA A 238 1.91 22.21 4.41
C ALA A 238 0.96 22.08 5.60
N PHE A 239 1.47 21.76 6.79
CA PHE A 239 0.63 21.35 7.93
C PHE A 239 0.72 22.30 9.13
N CYS A 240 1.89 22.85 9.39
CA CYS A 240 2.12 23.77 10.50
C CYS A 240 2.90 25.01 10.03
N GLU A 241 2.57 26.19 10.55
CA GLU A 241 3.35 27.39 10.31
C GLU A 241 4.77 27.24 10.89
N GLY A 242 5.80 27.54 10.09
CA GLY A 242 7.19 27.31 10.49
C GLY A 242 7.63 25.83 10.53
N GLY A 243 6.78 24.92 10.08
CA GLY A 243 7.08 23.49 10.03
C GLY A 243 8.10 23.10 8.96
N THR A 244 8.34 21.80 8.83
CA THR A 244 9.36 21.22 7.96
C THR A 244 8.78 20.26 6.91
N VAL A 245 7.56 19.76 7.15
CA VAL A 245 6.86 18.82 6.27
C VAL A 245 6.14 19.58 5.16
N THR A 246 6.38 19.17 3.92
CA THR A 246 5.82 19.79 2.71
C THR A 246 5.14 18.76 1.82
N ALA A 247 4.40 19.20 0.82
CA ALA A 247 3.87 18.32 -0.20
C ALA A 247 4.95 17.56 -0.99
N GLY A 248 6.22 18.00 -0.98
CA GLY A 248 7.31 17.34 -1.69
C GLY A 248 8.03 16.28 -0.86
N ASN A 249 7.95 16.33 0.47
CA ASN A 249 8.57 15.35 1.37
C ASN A 249 7.56 14.51 2.17
N ALA A 250 6.29 14.55 1.72
CA ALA A 250 5.19 13.68 2.13
C ALA A 250 4.73 12.85 0.93
N SER A 251 4.16 11.67 1.19
CA SER A 251 3.53 10.87 0.13
C SER A 251 2.30 11.57 -0.45
N SER A 252 2.09 11.42 -1.76
CA SER A 252 0.92 11.99 -2.42
C SER A 252 -0.35 11.17 -2.16
N VAL A 253 -1.48 11.87 -2.12
CA VAL A 253 -2.82 11.28 -2.23
C VAL A 253 -2.95 10.63 -3.60
N SER A 254 -3.38 9.38 -3.68
CA SER A 254 -3.24 8.58 -4.90
C SER A 254 -4.35 7.56 -5.09
N ASP A 255 -4.47 7.06 -6.32
CA ASP A 255 -5.36 5.99 -6.72
C ASP A 255 -4.54 4.75 -7.13
N GLY A 256 -4.94 3.56 -6.72
CA GLY A 256 -4.24 2.34 -7.11
C GLY A 256 -4.75 1.09 -6.40
N ALA A 257 -4.28 -0.06 -6.88
CA ALA A 257 -4.56 -1.35 -6.29
C ALA A 257 -3.36 -2.30 -6.42
N ALA A 258 -3.27 -3.28 -5.51
CA ALA A 258 -2.29 -4.35 -5.58
C ALA A 258 -2.89 -5.64 -5.02
N ALA A 259 -2.51 -6.77 -5.61
CA ALA A 259 -2.95 -8.08 -5.18
C ALA A 259 -1.83 -9.12 -5.28
N VAL A 260 -1.85 -10.06 -4.35
CA VAL A 260 -1.00 -11.25 -4.36
C VAL A 260 -1.87 -12.50 -4.27
N VAL A 261 -1.41 -13.59 -4.86
CA VAL A 261 -2.01 -14.92 -4.66
C VAL A 261 -1.20 -15.65 -3.60
N VAL A 262 -1.84 -15.86 -2.45
CA VAL A 262 -1.28 -16.63 -1.32
C VAL A 262 -1.81 -18.06 -1.42
N MET A 263 -0.92 -19.04 -1.39
CA MET A 263 -1.28 -20.43 -1.57
C MET A 263 -0.60 -21.32 -0.53
N GLU A 264 -1.23 -22.43 -0.21
CA GLU A 264 -0.58 -23.52 0.52
C GLU A 264 0.52 -24.14 -0.36
N ARG A 265 1.69 -24.37 0.22
CA ARG A 265 2.87 -24.84 -0.54
C ARG A 265 2.63 -26.13 -1.32
N GLU A 266 2.04 -27.14 -0.68
CA GLU A 266 1.81 -28.45 -1.32
C GLU A 266 0.76 -28.33 -2.43
N ARG A 267 -0.21 -27.39 -2.27
CA ARG A 267 -1.18 -27.08 -3.34
C ARG A 267 -0.48 -26.44 -4.54
N ALA A 268 0.42 -25.48 -4.31
CA ALA A 268 1.21 -24.88 -5.38
C ALA A 268 2.01 -25.93 -6.16
N LEU A 269 2.69 -26.82 -5.43
CA LEU A 269 3.46 -27.91 -6.06
C LEU A 269 2.57 -28.87 -6.83
N ALA A 270 1.40 -29.25 -6.31
CA ALA A 270 0.44 -30.12 -6.98
C ALA A 270 -0.10 -29.52 -8.29
N LEU A 271 -0.23 -28.19 -8.35
CA LEU A 271 -0.61 -27.44 -9.55
C LEU A 271 0.57 -27.16 -10.50
N GLY A 272 1.78 -27.54 -10.14
CA GLY A 272 2.99 -27.25 -10.92
C GLY A 272 3.39 -25.76 -10.90
N ILE A 273 2.92 -25.01 -9.91
CA ILE A 273 3.18 -23.57 -9.77
C ILE A 273 4.41 -23.35 -8.89
N LYS A 274 5.40 -22.59 -9.40
CA LYS A 274 6.61 -22.24 -8.65
C LYS A 274 6.33 -21.03 -7.77
N PRO A 275 6.49 -21.10 -6.42
CA PRO A 275 6.37 -19.93 -5.57
C PRO A 275 7.45 -18.87 -5.85
N LEU A 276 7.10 -17.60 -5.66
CA LEU A 276 8.04 -16.48 -5.67
C LEU A 276 8.75 -16.36 -4.31
N VAL A 277 7.95 -16.32 -3.25
CA VAL A 277 8.44 -16.20 -1.87
C VAL A 277 7.58 -17.04 -0.92
N ARG A 278 8.14 -17.38 0.24
CA ARG A 278 7.35 -17.87 1.39
C ARG A 278 7.12 -16.74 2.39
N VAL A 279 5.99 -16.76 3.06
CA VAL A 279 5.71 -15.89 4.19
C VAL A 279 6.36 -16.51 5.44
N VAL A 280 7.49 -15.94 5.88
CA VAL A 280 8.20 -16.44 7.07
C VAL A 280 7.46 -16.10 8.34
N GLY A 281 7.10 -14.81 8.49
CA GLY A 281 6.37 -14.32 9.63
C GLY A 281 5.77 -12.95 9.38
N TYR A 282 4.96 -12.51 10.33
CA TYR A 282 4.37 -11.17 10.34
C TYR A 282 4.14 -10.71 11.78
N GLY A 283 4.03 -9.41 11.95
CA GLY A 283 3.83 -8.78 13.24
C GLY A 283 3.06 -7.48 13.15
N SER A 284 2.56 -7.04 14.29
CA SER A 284 1.95 -5.72 14.45
C SER A 284 2.38 -5.12 15.78
N SER A 285 2.39 -3.79 15.84
CA SER A 285 2.59 -2.99 17.05
C SER A 285 1.53 -1.92 17.14
N ALA A 286 1.34 -1.38 18.33
CA ALA A 286 0.52 -0.23 18.60
C ALA A 286 1.16 0.61 19.71
N ARG A 287 1.00 1.92 19.62
CA ARG A 287 1.50 2.92 20.58
C ARG A 287 0.57 4.13 20.60
N GLU A 288 0.96 5.20 21.25
CA GLU A 288 0.17 6.43 21.28
C GLU A 288 -0.07 6.95 19.86
N PRO A 289 -1.30 7.37 19.52
CA PRO A 289 -1.72 7.72 18.16
C PRO A 289 -0.83 8.72 17.43
N GLU A 290 -0.37 9.75 18.10
CA GLU A 290 0.50 10.79 17.55
C GLU A 290 1.89 10.28 17.13
N TRP A 291 2.32 9.14 17.65
CA TRP A 291 3.60 8.51 17.33
C TRP A 291 3.50 7.38 16.29
N PHE A 292 2.40 7.33 15.52
CA PHE A 292 2.24 6.33 14.46
C PHE A 292 3.44 6.29 13.50
N THR A 293 4.09 7.43 13.29
CA THR A 293 5.22 7.62 12.39
C THR A 293 6.41 6.69 12.69
N ILE A 294 6.62 6.33 13.95
CA ILE A 294 7.72 5.45 14.41
C ILE A 294 7.23 4.08 14.90
N ALA A 295 5.94 3.80 14.83
CA ALA A 295 5.39 2.48 15.19
C ALA A 295 6.00 1.30 14.39
N PRO A 296 6.48 1.46 13.12
CA PRO A 296 7.16 0.39 12.41
C PRO A 296 8.41 -0.15 13.11
N VAL A 297 9.11 0.65 13.91
CA VAL A 297 10.29 0.20 14.68
C VAL A 297 9.96 -1.02 15.53
N GLU A 298 8.90 -0.91 16.33
CA GLU A 298 8.46 -2.00 17.21
C GLU A 298 7.90 -3.19 16.44
N ALA A 299 7.15 -2.92 15.36
CA ALA A 299 6.58 -3.98 14.52
C ALA A 299 7.69 -4.83 13.88
N ILE A 300 8.72 -4.19 13.32
CA ILE A 300 9.88 -4.85 12.70
C ILE A 300 10.70 -5.59 13.75
N ALA A 301 11.03 -4.94 14.87
CA ALA A 301 11.81 -5.57 15.96
C ALA A 301 11.11 -6.82 16.51
N LYS A 302 9.80 -6.73 16.76
CA LYS A 302 8.98 -7.86 17.21
C LYS A 302 8.91 -8.98 16.16
N LEU A 303 8.73 -8.62 14.90
CA LEU A 303 8.71 -9.57 13.80
C LEU A 303 10.01 -10.35 13.70
N LEU A 304 11.15 -9.65 13.66
CA LEU A 304 12.46 -10.27 13.53
C LEU A 304 12.77 -11.19 14.73
N LYS A 305 12.46 -10.74 15.96
CA LYS A 305 12.59 -11.56 17.16
C LYS A 305 11.78 -12.85 17.08
N ASN A 306 10.52 -12.76 16.61
CA ASN A 306 9.63 -13.93 16.50
C ASN A 306 10.06 -14.90 15.39
N CYS A 307 10.89 -14.46 14.46
CA CYS A 307 11.42 -15.26 13.36
C CYS A 307 12.89 -15.70 13.60
N ASP A 308 13.43 -15.51 14.82
CA ASP A 308 14.82 -15.77 15.15
C ASP A 308 15.81 -15.12 14.16
N CYS A 309 15.52 -13.88 13.77
CA CYS A 309 16.30 -13.09 12.85
C CYS A 309 16.73 -11.76 13.47
N SER A 310 17.82 -11.21 12.94
CA SER A 310 18.29 -9.84 13.20
C SER A 310 18.13 -8.95 11.96
N VAL A 311 18.35 -7.64 12.10
CA VAL A 311 18.40 -6.71 10.97
C VAL A 311 19.46 -7.11 9.93
N ALA A 312 20.59 -7.69 10.40
CA ALA A 312 21.69 -8.12 9.51
C ALA A 312 21.31 -9.30 8.60
N ASP A 313 20.31 -10.11 9.01
CA ASP A 313 19.82 -11.28 8.26
C ASP A 313 18.82 -10.89 7.15
N VAL A 314 18.47 -9.59 7.03
CA VAL A 314 17.55 -9.05 6.03
C VAL A 314 18.33 -8.35 4.94
N ASP A 315 18.07 -8.74 3.69
CA ASP A 315 18.74 -8.16 2.52
C ASP A 315 18.09 -6.86 2.05
N LEU A 316 16.74 -6.80 2.06
CA LEU A 316 15.98 -5.66 1.58
C LEU A 316 14.85 -5.29 2.56
N PHE A 317 14.59 -4.00 2.67
CA PHE A 317 13.45 -3.44 3.38
C PHE A 317 12.60 -2.60 2.43
N GLU A 318 11.31 -2.82 2.44
CA GLU A 318 10.34 -1.95 1.77
C GLU A 318 9.44 -1.34 2.85
N ILE A 319 9.79 -0.12 3.28
CA ILE A 319 9.10 0.60 4.36
C ILE A 319 8.33 1.74 3.73
N ASN A 320 7.02 1.78 3.94
CA ASN A 320 6.18 2.80 3.33
C ASN A 320 6.59 4.21 3.76
N GLU A 321 6.82 5.08 2.78
CA GLU A 321 7.25 6.47 2.98
C GLU A 321 6.03 7.39 3.11
N ALA A 322 5.25 7.26 4.19
CA ALA A 322 4.14 8.19 4.42
C ALA A 322 4.63 9.64 4.50
N PHE A 323 5.77 9.83 5.18
CA PHE A 323 6.50 11.10 5.29
C PHE A 323 8.01 10.81 5.33
N ALA A 324 8.83 11.69 4.78
CA ALA A 324 10.28 11.56 4.85
C ALA A 324 10.77 11.53 6.32
N ALA A 325 10.18 12.35 7.18
CA ALA A 325 10.49 12.37 8.60
C ALA A 325 10.31 10.99 9.26
N SER A 326 9.19 10.31 9.00
CA SER A 326 8.91 8.99 9.56
C SER A 326 9.91 7.94 9.07
N SER A 327 10.21 7.95 7.76
CA SER A 327 11.17 6.99 7.17
C SER A 327 12.58 7.18 7.71
N ILE A 328 13.04 8.44 7.84
CA ILE A 328 14.35 8.76 8.42
C ILE A 328 14.41 8.31 9.89
N ALA A 329 13.37 8.58 10.67
CA ALA A 329 13.31 8.18 12.08
C ALA A 329 13.39 6.65 12.23
N VAL A 330 12.57 5.90 11.48
CA VAL A 330 12.57 4.43 11.50
C VAL A 330 13.93 3.86 11.09
N ASN A 331 14.53 4.37 10.01
CA ASN A 331 15.84 3.93 9.53
C ASN A 331 16.94 4.15 10.58
N ARG A 332 16.92 5.31 11.26
CA ARG A 332 17.88 5.64 12.33
C ARG A 332 17.70 4.74 13.56
N GLU A 333 16.48 4.56 14.04
CA GLU A 333 16.21 3.77 15.25
C GLU A 333 16.54 2.29 15.07
N LEU A 334 16.34 1.74 13.86
CA LEU A 334 16.69 0.35 13.54
C LEU A 334 18.13 0.17 13.03
N GLY A 335 18.88 1.26 12.79
CA GLY A 335 20.23 1.20 12.22
C GLY A 335 20.26 0.60 10.82
N LEU A 336 19.25 0.90 9.99
CA LEU A 336 19.14 0.33 8.63
C LEU A 336 20.15 0.97 7.68
N ASP A 337 20.76 0.13 6.86
CA ASP A 337 21.54 0.58 5.70
C ASP A 337 20.61 1.14 4.64
N SER A 338 20.78 2.41 4.29
CA SER A 338 19.95 3.10 3.30
C SER A 338 19.96 2.41 1.93
N GLU A 339 21.05 1.72 1.57
CA GLU A 339 21.16 1.00 0.29
C GLU A 339 20.32 -0.29 0.24
N LYS A 340 19.77 -0.70 1.38
CA LYS A 340 18.86 -1.84 1.50
C LYS A 340 17.39 -1.43 1.65
N VAL A 341 17.10 -0.13 1.83
CA VAL A 341 15.73 0.36 2.08
C VAL A 341 15.19 1.04 0.84
N ASN A 342 14.00 0.62 0.41
CA ASN A 342 13.25 1.22 -0.71
C ASN A 342 14.15 1.41 -1.95
N VAL A 343 14.80 0.33 -2.36
CA VAL A 343 15.82 0.35 -3.42
C VAL A 343 15.30 0.78 -4.80
N ARG A 344 13.97 0.79 -4.96
CA ARG A 344 13.25 1.25 -6.16
C ARG A 344 12.44 2.53 -5.91
N GLY A 345 12.81 3.31 -4.86
CA GLY A 345 12.00 4.42 -4.38
C GLY A 345 10.76 3.95 -3.62
N GLY A 346 10.06 4.85 -2.98
CA GLY A 346 8.91 4.54 -2.13
C GLY A 346 7.72 5.48 -2.36
N ALA A 347 6.82 5.55 -1.39
CA ALA A 347 5.53 6.22 -1.53
C ALA A 347 5.61 7.75 -1.74
N ILE A 348 6.70 8.40 -1.36
CA ILE A 348 6.93 9.83 -1.65
C ILE A 348 6.99 10.02 -3.16
N ALA A 349 7.70 9.15 -3.85
CA ALA A 349 7.87 9.22 -5.30
C ALA A 349 6.74 8.54 -6.08
N LEU A 350 6.24 7.40 -5.59
CA LEU A 350 5.26 6.57 -6.30
C LEU A 350 3.81 6.92 -5.95
N GLY A 351 3.54 7.36 -4.71
CA GLY A 351 2.21 7.62 -4.19
C GLY A 351 1.75 6.62 -3.12
N HIS A 352 0.68 7.00 -2.40
CA HIS A 352 0.17 6.26 -1.23
C HIS A 352 -1.34 6.04 -1.27
N PRO A 353 -1.87 5.16 -2.17
CA PRO A 353 -3.27 4.74 -2.11
C PRO A 353 -3.49 3.90 -0.85
N ILE A 354 -4.03 4.51 0.22
CA ILE A 354 -3.92 4.02 1.61
C ILE A 354 -4.33 2.57 1.79
N GLY A 355 -5.48 2.15 1.27
CA GLY A 355 -5.96 0.77 1.40
C GLY A 355 -5.15 -0.26 0.60
N ALA A 356 -4.45 0.17 -0.45
CA ALA A 356 -3.64 -0.67 -1.33
C ALA A 356 -2.17 -0.75 -0.93
N SER A 357 -1.65 0.28 -0.25
CA SER A 357 -0.20 0.48 -0.06
C SER A 357 0.52 -0.68 0.59
N GLY A 358 -0.10 -1.36 1.55
CA GLY A 358 0.52 -2.52 2.19
C GLY A 358 0.79 -3.69 1.23
N ALA A 359 -0.12 -3.94 0.29
CA ALA A 359 0.08 -4.94 -0.76
C ALA A 359 1.03 -4.43 -1.84
N ARG A 360 1.01 -3.10 -2.14
CA ARG A 360 1.91 -2.46 -3.09
C ARG A 360 3.38 -2.62 -2.67
N ILE A 361 3.71 -2.27 -1.42
CA ILE A 361 5.09 -2.40 -0.92
C ILE A 361 5.54 -3.86 -0.91
N LEU A 362 4.67 -4.80 -0.55
CA LEU A 362 5.00 -6.22 -0.59
C LEU A 362 5.25 -6.70 -2.03
N THR A 363 4.46 -6.24 -3.00
CA THR A 363 4.64 -6.56 -4.42
C THR A 363 6.01 -6.08 -4.91
N THR A 364 6.35 -4.82 -4.66
CA THR A 364 7.66 -4.25 -5.05
C THR A 364 8.82 -5.00 -4.37
N LEU A 365 8.68 -5.32 -3.07
CA LEU A 365 9.68 -6.10 -2.34
C LEU A 365 9.90 -7.48 -2.96
N ILE A 366 8.83 -8.21 -3.29
CA ILE A 366 8.92 -9.56 -3.89
C ILE A 366 9.69 -9.50 -5.21
N HIS A 367 9.34 -8.55 -6.09
CA HIS A 367 10.03 -8.39 -7.37
C HIS A 367 11.49 -7.95 -7.17
N ALA A 368 11.78 -7.07 -6.22
CA ALA A 368 13.16 -6.68 -5.91
C ALA A 368 14.00 -7.86 -5.40
N LEU A 369 13.43 -8.72 -4.53
CA LEU A 369 14.11 -9.94 -4.07
C LEU A 369 14.44 -10.88 -5.24
N VAL A 370 13.51 -11.05 -6.17
CA VAL A 370 13.71 -11.93 -7.34
C VAL A 370 14.76 -11.35 -8.29
N ASP A 371 14.59 -10.08 -8.70
CA ASP A 371 15.42 -9.46 -9.73
C ASP A 371 16.86 -9.20 -9.26
N MET A 372 17.06 -8.94 -7.97
CA MET A 372 18.37 -8.68 -7.37
C MET A 372 19.02 -9.92 -6.75
N ASP A 373 18.43 -11.11 -6.92
CA ASP A 373 18.88 -12.37 -6.33
C ASP A 373 19.09 -12.28 -4.80
N LYS A 374 18.18 -11.60 -4.10
CA LYS A 374 18.19 -11.44 -2.64
C LYS A 374 17.30 -12.48 -1.99
N ARG A 375 17.64 -12.86 -0.75
CA ARG A 375 16.96 -13.94 -0.05
C ARG A 375 15.80 -13.47 0.81
N ARG A 376 16.02 -12.52 1.72
CA ARG A 376 15.05 -12.10 2.74
C ARG A 376 14.70 -10.63 2.62
N GLY A 377 13.42 -10.33 2.76
CA GLY A 377 12.96 -8.96 2.75
C GLY A 377 11.85 -8.72 3.76
N VAL A 378 11.80 -7.50 4.31
CA VAL A 378 10.78 -7.03 5.22
C VAL A 378 9.97 -5.93 4.56
N ALA A 379 8.63 -6.12 4.46
CA ALA A 379 7.68 -5.08 4.14
C ALA A 379 7.07 -4.55 5.43
N ALA A 380 7.04 -3.21 5.64
CA ALA A 380 6.44 -2.62 6.83
C ALA A 380 5.84 -1.25 6.53
N LEU A 381 4.79 -0.88 7.30
CA LEU A 381 4.22 0.45 7.21
C LEU A 381 3.60 0.90 8.52
N CYS A 382 3.65 2.21 8.73
CA CYS A 382 2.93 2.90 9.78
C CYS A 382 1.44 3.01 9.44
N ILE A 383 0.63 3.17 10.46
CA ILE A 383 -0.83 3.20 10.35
C ILE A 383 -1.35 4.32 11.25
N GLY A 384 -2.18 5.20 10.71
CA GLY A 384 -2.86 6.23 11.50
C GLY A 384 -3.60 5.60 12.68
N GLY A 385 -3.57 6.29 13.84
CA GLY A 385 -4.04 5.75 15.11
C GLY A 385 -2.97 5.04 15.95
N GLY A 386 -1.68 5.19 15.59
CA GLY A 386 -0.55 4.72 16.41
C GLY A 386 -0.11 3.29 16.13
N GLU A 387 -0.49 2.69 15.03
CA GLU A 387 -0.18 1.29 14.74
C GLU A 387 0.86 1.09 13.64
N ALA A 388 1.33 -0.15 13.49
CA ALA A 388 2.12 -0.62 12.37
C ALA A 388 1.92 -2.12 12.12
N VAL A 389 2.19 -2.54 10.88
CA VAL A 389 2.29 -3.95 10.49
C VAL A 389 3.60 -4.18 9.75
N ALA A 390 4.15 -5.40 9.89
CA ALA A 390 5.35 -5.82 9.19
C ALA A 390 5.24 -7.30 8.79
N MET A 391 5.87 -7.68 7.66
CA MET A 391 5.93 -9.04 7.15
C MET A 391 7.34 -9.36 6.66
N LEU A 392 7.85 -10.53 7.02
CA LEU A 392 9.09 -11.09 6.53
C LEU A 392 8.78 -12.12 5.44
N ALA A 393 9.27 -11.85 4.25
CA ALA A 393 9.22 -12.75 3.11
C ALA A 393 10.61 -13.33 2.81
N GLU A 394 10.67 -14.58 2.39
CA GLU A 394 11.91 -15.22 1.95
C GLU A 394 11.71 -15.79 0.54
N ARG A 395 12.62 -15.44 -0.38
CA ARG A 395 12.58 -15.91 -1.76
C ARG A 395 12.64 -17.43 -1.81
N TYR A 396 11.80 -18.00 -2.66
CA TYR A 396 11.80 -19.43 -2.91
C TYR A 396 12.96 -19.78 -3.86
N GLY A 397 13.81 -20.68 -3.43
CA GLY A 397 15.04 -21.09 -4.15
C GLY A 397 14.82 -21.80 -5.48
#